data_169149d89204d052bcd9c41a480ec9af
#
_entry.id   169149d89204d052bcd9c41a480ec9af
#
_cell.length_a   1.000
_cell.length_b   1.000
_cell.length_c   1.000
_cell.angle_alpha   90.00
_cell.angle_beta   90.00
_cell.angle_gamma   90.00
#
_symmetry.space_group_name_H-M   'P 1'
#
loop_
_entity.id
_entity.type
_entity.pdbx_description
1 polymer ?
#
loop_
_entity_poly.entity_id
_entity_poly.type
_entity_poly.pdbx_seq_one_letter_code
_entity_poly.pdbx_strand_id
1 'polypeptide(L)'
;MPVSLPAPKSSTAKLSSKGEIKVWLTATGLNIGLFMIIGLLLLIAYNGLSVFWPPAVSEFVITNEKGGPAETIAGVITKRQIRRSATTGQEIQEVQIFTGNRDAYGLAFRYLDQSSISATSEPSDLYVAERSEYGKAIFKPVRIDLNDGRSTSATDPAFLAEFERLVSAGNARREEIMDLEKHDIGAVNAHITQLDLRLRKSSLSADDRLQTEQELAQLKADYAELATKASALRDRQKLEKLVYRLTSGEERVQAVAEIIHFYQPNQLTLWGRVKVFGHHIVNFLTEEPREANTEGGIFPAIFGTFVMTLLMAALVTPLGIIAAIYLHEYAKQGVMLQTIRICVNNLAGVPSIVFGVFGLGFFVYGVGGFIDRGPSSPLPERWWFFAAFSAVVCLIAAVLLAIRNHAPTTTRHRSKIASWTENTLWITTAALVVLTLAKCPFFQGFFHEKLPSPTFGTGGILWASITLALMTLPVVIVATEEALSAVPRGIREAALACGASKWQMIQRIALPGALPGVMTGIILAMARGAGEVAPLMITGVVKLAPSLPVDGITPFIHAERKFMHLGFHIFDLGFQSPDSEAAKPMVFATTLLLIFLVVVLNLTAIQIRTHLRRKYQASAF
;
A
#
# COMPACT_ATOMS: atom_id res chain seq x y z
N MET A 1 76.05 13.48 37.37
CA MET A 1 74.88 13.58 38.24
C MET A 1 73.68 13.60 37.31
N PRO A 2 72.84 12.58 37.33
CA PRO A 2 71.61 12.57 36.52
C PRO A 2 70.51 13.32 37.27
N VAL A 3 69.89 14.30 36.61
CA VAL A 3 68.77 15.06 37.11
C VAL A 3 67.50 14.18 36.97
N SER A 4 66.93 13.78 38.10
CA SER A 4 65.67 13.05 38.17
C SER A 4 64.51 14.00 37.91
N LEU A 5 63.78 13.77 36.80
CA LEU A 5 62.53 14.42 36.53
C LEU A 5 61.44 13.88 37.51
N PRO A 6 60.64 14.77 38.12
CA PRO A 6 59.55 14.31 39.00
C PRO A 6 58.44 13.62 38.20
N ALA A 7 57.98 12.46 38.69
CA ALA A 7 56.86 11.69 38.13
C ALA A 7 55.56 12.53 38.09
N PRO A 8 54.76 12.43 37.05
CA PRO A 8 53.50 13.14 37.00
C PRO A 8 52.56 12.60 38.09
N LYS A 9 52.12 13.50 38.98
CA LYS A 9 51.08 13.22 39.98
C LYS A 9 49.78 12.87 39.21
N SER A 10 49.41 11.61 39.24
CA SER A 10 48.06 11.16 38.82
C SER A 10 47.04 11.75 39.80
N SER A 11 46.49 12.91 39.47
CA SER A 11 45.27 13.38 40.11
C SER A 11 44.10 12.54 39.57
N THR A 12 43.83 11.41 40.23
CA THR A 12 42.52 10.78 40.15
C THR A 12 41.53 11.69 40.85
N ALA A 13 41.12 12.77 40.18
CA ALA A 13 39.93 13.48 40.53
C ALA A 13 38.77 12.49 40.37
N LYS A 14 38.27 11.93 41.48
CA LYS A 14 36.97 11.32 41.54
C LYS A 14 35.97 12.37 41.07
N LEU A 15 35.63 12.34 39.80
CA LEU A 15 34.47 13.00 39.25
C LEU A 15 33.26 12.38 39.99
N SER A 16 32.91 12.95 41.13
CA SER A 16 31.58 12.68 41.71
C SER A 16 30.60 13.23 40.69
N SER A 17 29.93 12.34 39.99
CA SER A 17 28.83 12.68 39.10
C SER A 17 27.63 13.17 39.93
N LYS A 18 27.73 14.37 40.48
CA LYS A 18 26.53 15.13 40.82
C LYS A 18 25.89 15.45 39.49
N GLY A 19 24.86 14.64 39.10
CA GLY A 19 24.14 14.83 37.85
C GLY A 19 23.67 16.28 37.79
N GLU A 20 24.17 17.03 36.82
CA GLU A 20 23.71 18.39 36.58
C GLU A 20 22.18 18.37 36.40
N ILE A 21 21.45 19.27 37.03
CA ILE A 21 19.96 19.40 36.94
C ILE A 21 19.54 19.38 35.49
N LYS A 22 20.34 19.95 34.58
CA LYS A 22 20.08 19.94 33.12
C LYS A 22 20.10 18.53 32.52
N VAL A 23 20.99 17.64 32.97
CA VAL A 23 21.06 16.24 32.52
C VAL A 23 19.82 15.47 32.95
N TRP A 24 19.35 15.68 34.20
CA TRP A 24 18.12 15.10 34.68
C TRP A 24 16.91 15.61 33.91
N LEU A 25 16.84 16.89 33.60
CA LEU A 25 15.75 17.51 32.84
C LEU A 25 15.69 16.98 31.40
N THR A 26 16.84 16.83 30.74
CA THR A 26 16.91 16.24 29.37
C THR A 26 16.54 14.75 29.39
N ALA A 27 17.03 13.99 30.39
CA ALA A 27 16.66 12.58 30.56
C ALA A 27 15.16 12.41 30.84
N THR A 28 14.57 13.28 31.65
CA THR A 28 13.13 13.29 31.92
C THR A 28 12.33 13.58 30.64
N GLY A 29 12.74 14.56 29.84
CA GLY A 29 12.13 14.86 28.54
C GLY A 29 12.18 13.66 27.58
N LEU A 30 13.32 12.98 27.50
CA LEU A 30 13.46 11.76 26.72
C LEU A 30 12.52 10.64 27.23
N ASN A 31 12.47 10.43 28.55
CA ASN A 31 11.61 9.41 29.15
C ASN A 31 10.12 9.69 28.91
N ILE A 32 9.67 10.94 29.02
CA ILE A 32 8.28 11.33 28.69
C ILE A 32 7.99 11.03 27.22
N GLY A 33 8.86 11.44 26.30
CA GLY A 33 8.69 11.15 24.87
C GLY A 33 8.62 9.65 24.57
N LEU A 34 9.53 8.86 25.18
CA LEU A 34 9.52 7.40 25.03
C LEU A 34 8.25 6.78 25.60
N PHE A 35 7.83 7.21 26.79
CA PHE A 35 6.59 6.73 27.43
C PHE A 35 5.35 7.04 26.57
N MET A 36 5.28 8.23 25.97
CA MET A 36 4.18 8.59 25.07
C MET A 36 4.16 7.71 23.82
N ILE A 37 5.33 7.46 23.19
CA ILE A 37 5.43 6.59 22.00
C ILE A 37 5.04 5.15 22.34
N ILE A 38 5.61 4.59 23.42
CA ILE A 38 5.29 3.22 23.87
C ILE A 38 3.80 3.14 24.24
N GLY A 39 3.27 4.12 24.97
CA GLY A 39 1.86 4.18 25.34
C GLY A 39 0.92 4.19 24.13
N LEU A 40 1.25 5.00 23.11
CA LEU A 40 0.51 5.03 21.85
C LEU A 40 0.56 3.68 21.10
N LEU A 41 1.74 3.08 21.00
CA LEU A 41 1.91 1.77 20.36
C LEU A 41 1.14 0.67 21.10
N LEU A 42 1.18 0.66 22.43
CA LEU A 42 0.41 -0.28 23.25
C LEU A 42 -1.10 -0.08 23.11
N LEU A 43 -1.56 1.17 23.03
CA LEU A 43 -2.97 1.50 22.80
C LEU A 43 -3.44 0.98 21.44
N ILE A 44 -2.64 1.19 20.37
CA ILE A 44 -2.95 0.68 19.03
C ILE A 44 -2.92 -0.86 19.03
N ALA A 45 -1.92 -1.46 19.67
CA ALA A 45 -1.81 -2.92 19.76
C ALA A 45 -3.00 -3.53 20.52
N TYR A 46 -3.37 -2.95 21.67
CA TYR A 46 -4.52 -3.44 22.46
C TYR A 46 -5.83 -3.32 21.67
N ASN A 47 -6.14 -2.15 21.14
CA ASN A 47 -7.37 -1.95 20.36
C ASN A 47 -7.37 -2.76 19.06
N GLY A 48 -6.23 -2.86 18.35
CA GLY A 48 -6.12 -3.62 17.11
C GLY A 48 -6.27 -5.14 17.32
N LEU A 49 -5.68 -5.69 18.39
CA LEU A 49 -5.80 -7.12 18.70
C LEU A 49 -7.16 -7.46 19.30
N SER A 50 -7.76 -6.57 20.09
CA SER A 50 -9.06 -6.81 20.73
C SER A 50 -10.19 -7.04 19.71
N VAL A 51 -10.04 -6.53 18.48
CA VAL A 51 -11.01 -6.72 17.40
C VAL A 51 -11.20 -8.19 17.03
N PHE A 52 -10.13 -8.98 17.11
CA PHE A 52 -10.15 -10.40 16.72
C PHE A 52 -10.60 -11.32 17.85
N TRP A 53 -10.67 -10.81 19.10
CA TRP A 53 -11.10 -11.60 20.22
C TRP A 53 -12.61 -11.84 20.19
N PRO A 54 -13.10 -13.10 20.21
CA PRO A 54 -14.52 -13.39 20.22
C PRO A 54 -15.15 -13.02 21.57
N PRO A 55 -15.95 -11.95 21.66
CA PRO A 55 -16.64 -11.57 22.89
C PRO A 55 -17.79 -12.53 23.19
N ALA A 56 -18.21 -12.61 24.46
CA ALA A 56 -19.46 -13.23 24.83
C ALA A 56 -20.63 -12.37 24.31
N VAL A 57 -21.72 -13.02 23.93
CA VAL A 57 -22.95 -12.36 23.48
C VAL A 57 -24.00 -12.45 24.58
N SER A 58 -24.55 -11.30 24.96
CA SER A 58 -25.59 -11.22 25.97
C SER A 58 -26.96 -10.93 25.35
N GLU A 59 -28.00 -11.47 25.93
CA GLU A 59 -29.39 -11.06 25.70
C GLU A 59 -29.79 -10.00 26.75
N PHE A 60 -30.35 -8.91 26.28
CA PHE A 60 -30.82 -7.77 27.07
C PHE A 60 -32.32 -7.69 26.96
N VAL A 61 -33.01 -7.70 28.09
CA VAL A 61 -34.45 -7.42 28.18
C VAL A 61 -34.60 -5.93 28.45
N ILE A 62 -35.25 -5.24 27.52
CA ILE A 62 -35.46 -3.79 27.59
C ILE A 62 -36.89 -3.51 28.02
N THR A 63 -37.05 -2.76 29.06
CA THR A 63 -38.37 -2.27 29.52
C THR A 63 -38.63 -0.90 28.91
N ASN A 64 -39.72 -0.77 28.18
CA ASN A 64 -40.07 0.49 27.55
C ASN A 64 -40.68 1.41 28.63
N GLU A 65 -40.10 2.59 28.87
CA GLU A 65 -40.59 3.59 29.87
C GLU A 65 -42.06 4.00 29.65
N LYS A 66 -42.62 3.72 28.48
CA LYS A 66 -44.00 4.02 28.08
C LYS A 66 -44.97 2.85 28.25
N GLY A 67 -44.60 1.79 29.00
CA GLY A 67 -45.50 0.65 29.25
C GLY A 67 -45.75 -0.27 28.06
N GLY A 68 -44.89 -0.25 27.04
CA GLY A 68 -44.91 -1.18 25.93
C GLY A 68 -44.39 -2.58 26.31
N PRO A 69 -44.59 -3.61 25.47
CA PRO A 69 -44.06 -4.95 25.73
C PRO A 69 -42.54 -4.89 25.84
N ALA A 70 -41.99 -5.72 26.71
CA ALA A 70 -40.54 -5.86 26.86
C ALA A 70 -39.93 -6.38 25.55
N GLU A 71 -38.93 -5.70 25.03
CA GLU A 71 -38.18 -6.12 23.84
C GLU A 71 -36.91 -6.87 24.27
N THR A 72 -36.61 -8.02 23.64
CA THR A 72 -35.37 -8.75 23.89
C THR A 72 -34.44 -8.59 22.70
N ILE A 73 -33.22 -8.12 22.95
CA ILE A 73 -32.18 -8.00 21.93
C ILE A 73 -30.93 -8.74 22.36
N ALA A 74 -30.26 -9.42 21.39
CA ALA A 74 -28.95 -10.01 21.61
C ALA A 74 -27.86 -9.10 21.06
N GLY A 75 -26.74 -9.02 21.75
CA GLY A 75 -25.61 -8.24 21.25
C GLY A 75 -24.43 -8.22 22.21
N VAL A 76 -23.43 -7.45 21.80
CA VAL A 76 -22.20 -7.22 22.56
C VAL A 76 -22.09 -5.76 22.95
N ILE A 77 -21.86 -5.45 24.22
CA ILE A 77 -21.60 -4.07 24.65
C ILE A 77 -20.23 -3.64 24.10
N THR A 78 -20.23 -2.66 23.22
CA THR A 78 -19.01 -2.13 22.59
C THR A 78 -18.50 -0.88 23.30
N LYS A 79 -19.40 -0.06 23.87
CA LYS A 79 -19.04 1.19 24.51
C LYS A 79 -20.02 1.53 25.63
N ARG A 80 -19.52 2.17 26.68
CA ARG A 80 -20.31 2.83 27.70
C ARG A 80 -19.97 4.30 27.72
N GLN A 81 -20.97 5.18 27.70
CA GLN A 81 -20.79 6.63 27.69
C GLN A 81 -21.80 7.33 28.57
N ILE A 82 -21.48 8.53 29.02
CA ILE A 82 -22.39 9.40 29.74
C ILE A 82 -22.92 10.43 28.75
N ARG A 83 -24.23 10.47 28.58
CA ARG A 83 -24.92 11.45 27.75
C ARG A 83 -25.70 12.40 28.67
N ARG A 84 -25.66 13.70 28.39
CA ARG A 84 -26.56 14.65 29.05
C ARG A 84 -27.88 14.72 28.31
N SER A 85 -28.97 14.50 29.00
CA SER A 85 -30.32 14.65 28.45
C SER A 85 -30.55 16.10 27.99
N ALA A 86 -30.96 16.25 26.74
CA ALA A 86 -31.27 17.57 26.17
C ALA A 86 -32.49 18.23 26.85
N THR A 87 -33.38 17.41 27.45
CA THR A 87 -34.62 17.89 28.08
C THR A 87 -34.48 18.14 29.58
N THR A 88 -33.74 17.31 30.31
CA THR A 88 -33.64 17.37 31.78
C THR A 88 -32.28 17.84 32.29
N GLY A 89 -31.25 17.91 31.42
CA GLY A 89 -29.86 18.22 31.81
C GLY A 89 -29.18 17.15 32.67
N GLN A 90 -29.87 16.05 33.00
CA GLN A 90 -29.34 14.96 33.81
C GLN A 90 -28.36 14.10 33.02
N GLU A 91 -27.39 13.56 33.73
CA GLU A 91 -26.43 12.60 33.16
C GLU A 91 -27.06 11.20 33.10
N ILE A 92 -27.19 10.66 31.92
CA ILE A 92 -27.71 9.33 31.62
C ILE A 92 -26.56 8.44 31.18
N GLN A 93 -26.42 7.28 31.83
CA GLN A 93 -25.50 6.26 31.38
C GLN A 93 -26.10 5.54 30.16
N GLU A 94 -25.47 5.65 29.04
CA GLU A 94 -25.85 5.05 27.75
C GLU A 94 -24.85 3.96 27.38
N VAL A 95 -25.38 2.83 26.92
CA VAL A 95 -24.57 1.71 26.40
C VAL A 95 -24.82 1.55 24.92
N GLN A 96 -23.75 1.39 24.16
CA GLN A 96 -23.78 1.02 22.77
C GLN A 96 -23.66 -0.50 22.67
N ILE A 97 -24.63 -1.13 22.01
CA ILE A 97 -24.70 -2.57 21.82
C ILE A 97 -24.58 -2.85 20.31
N PHE A 98 -23.61 -3.69 19.95
CA PHE A 98 -23.53 -4.26 18.61
C PHE A 98 -24.51 -5.42 18.52
N THR A 99 -25.56 -5.27 17.74
CA THR A 99 -26.64 -6.25 17.54
C THR A 99 -26.48 -7.08 16.28
N GLY A 100 -25.59 -6.65 15.38
CA GLY A 100 -25.49 -7.26 14.06
C GLY A 100 -26.80 -7.17 13.28
N ASN A 101 -27.07 -8.16 12.44
CA ASN A 101 -28.35 -8.33 11.71
C ASN A 101 -28.83 -7.03 11.04
N ARG A 102 -27.93 -6.35 10.31
CA ARG A 102 -28.21 -5.07 9.67
C ARG A 102 -29.38 -5.14 8.68
N ASP A 103 -29.55 -6.29 8.06
CA ASP A 103 -30.69 -6.61 7.17
C ASP A 103 -32.05 -6.60 7.90
N ALA A 104 -32.05 -6.90 9.21
CA ALA A 104 -33.24 -6.93 10.04
C ALA A 104 -33.52 -5.58 10.72
N TYR A 105 -32.48 -4.98 11.28
CA TYR A 105 -32.61 -3.82 12.14
C TYR A 105 -32.27 -2.48 11.45
N GLY A 106 -31.79 -2.53 10.21
CA GLY A 106 -31.31 -1.34 9.47
C GLY A 106 -29.96 -0.82 9.93
N LEU A 107 -29.64 -0.97 11.23
CA LEU A 107 -28.38 -0.55 11.85
C LEU A 107 -27.78 -1.72 12.63
N ALA A 108 -26.43 -1.81 12.63
CA ALA A 108 -25.70 -2.83 13.38
C ALA A 108 -25.51 -2.47 14.86
N PHE A 109 -25.67 -1.22 15.22
CA PHE A 109 -25.49 -0.72 16.59
C PHE A 109 -26.75 -0.05 17.10
N ARG A 110 -27.08 -0.31 18.38
CA ARG A 110 -28.16 0.36 19.10
C ARG A 110 -27.62 1.04 20.36
N TYR A 111 -28.13 2.21 20.65
CA TYR A 111 -27.82 2.94 21.89
C TYR A 111 -29.00 2.82 22.83
N LEU A 112 -28.73 2.38 24.04
CA LEU A 112 -29.75 2.16 25.09
C LEU A 112 -29.33 2.84 26.36
N ASP A 113 -30.29 3.42 27.05
CA ASP A 113 -30.07 3.90 28.39
C ASP A 113 -29.87 2.70 29.32
N GLN A 114 -28.85 2.71 30.15
CA GLN A 114 -28.52 1.57 31.01
C GLN A 114 -29.67 1.25 31.99
N SER A 115 -30.45 2.25 32.38
CA SER A 115 -31.64 2.11 33.21
C SER A 115 -32.79 1.34 32.54
N SER A 116 -32.85 1.32 31.22
CA SER A 116 -33.90 0.59 30.47
C SER A 116 -33.64 -0.91 30.39
N ILE A 117 -32.43 -1.37 30.75
CA ILE A 117 -32.06 -2.78 30.73
C ILE A 117 -32.49 -3.42 32.06
N SER A 118 -33.53 -4.25 32.01
CA SER A 118 -34.09 -4.90 33.21
C SER A 118 -33.40 -6.24 33.56
N ALA A 119 -32.92 -6.99 32.57
CA ALA A 119 -32.22 -8.24 32.79
C ALA A 119 -31.15 -8.45 31.70
N THR A 120 -30.08 -9.15 32.07
CA THR A 120 -29.03 -9.59 31.16
C THR A 120 -28.73 -11.06 31.36
N SER A 121 -28.70 -11.85 30.29
CA SER A 121 -28.38 -13.29 30.30
C SER A 121 -27.40 -13.62 29.18
N GLU A 122 -26.67 -14.71 29.33
CA GLU A 122 -25.73 -15.23 28.32
C GLU A 122 -26.16 -16.64 27.89
N PRO A 123 -27.19 -16.77 27.03
CA PRO A 123 -27.70 -18.07 26.63
C PRO A 123 -26.67 -18.80 25.76
N SER A 124 -26.60 -20.12 25.91
CA SER A 124 -25.67 -20.98 25.19
C SER A 124 -26.09 -21.31 23.75
N ASP A 125 -27.33 -21.05 23.38
CA ASP A 125 -27.95 -21.37 22.09
C ASP A 125 -27.78 -20.26 21.02
N LEU A 126 -27.05 -19.20 21.35
CA LEU A 126 -26.75 -18.11 20.40
C LEU A 126 -25.56 -18.47 19.52
N TYR A 127 -25.73 -18.17 18.23
CA TYR A 127 -24.72 -18.28 17.20
C TYR A 127 -24.34 -16.88 16.69
N VAL A 128 -23.07 -16.70 16.40
CA VAL A 128 -22.54 -15.57 15.64
C VAL A 128 -22.05 -16.09 14.30
N ALA A 129 -22.54 -15.52 13.21
CA ALA A 129 -22.09 -15.84 11.87
C ALA A 129 -21.56 -14.59 11.17
N GLU A 130 -20.47 -14.74 10.44
CA GLU A 130 -19.95 -13.77 9.47
C GLU A 130 -20.56 -14.10 8.10
N ARG A 131 -21.14 -13.12 7.46
CA ARG A 131 -21.86 -13.28 6.19
C ARG A 131 -21.13 -12.61 5.04
N SER A 132 -21.44 -12.99 3.82
CA SER A 132 -20.93 -12.33 2.61
C SER A 132 -21.48 -10.91 2.45
N GLU A 133 -22.73 -10.69 2.88
CA GLU A 133 -23.45 -9.42 2.84
C GLU A 133 -24.10 -9.13 4.20
N TYR A 134 -24.38 -7.86 4.48
CA TYR A 134 -25.03 -7.36 5.71
C TYR A 134 -24.26 -7.59 7.01
N GLY A 135 -23.02 -8.04 6.94
CA GLY A 135 -22.15 -8.15 8.10
C GLY A 135 -22.48 -9.32 9.03
N LYS A 136 -22.08 -9.17 10.30
CA LYS A 136 -22.27 -10.22 11.31
C LYS A 136 -23.74 -10.38 11.68
N ALA A 137 -24.20 -11.65 11.80
CA ALA A 137 -25.50 -12.02 12.32
C ALA A 137 -25.39 -12.66 13.70
N ILE A 138 -26.31 -12.32 14.61
CA ILE A 138 -26.48 -12.94 15.93
C ILE A 138 -27.88 -13.54 15.96
N PHE A 139 -27.98 -14.86 16.10
CA PHE A 139 -29.26 -15.55 15.96
C PHE A 139 -29.31 -16.88 16.71
N LYS A 140 -30.52 -17.45 16.82
CA LYS A 140 -30.77 -18.83 17.25
C LYS A 140 -31.20 -19.65 16.03
N PRO A 141 -30.47 -20.71 15.65
CA PRO A 141 -30.88 -21.56 14.53
C PRO A 141 -32.18 -22.31 14.88
N VAL A 142 -33.03 -22.52 13.89
CA VAL A 142 -34.28 -23.29 14.01
C VAL A 142 -34.16 -24.59 13.26
N ARG A 143 -33.83 -24.53 11.98
CA ARG A 143 -33.63 -25.71 11.10
C ARG A 143 -32.83 -25.33 9.86
N ILE A 144 -32.32 -26.34 9.19
CA ILE A 144 -31.71 -26.24 7.85
C ILE A 144 -32.62 -26.99 6.89
N ASP A 145 -33.03 -26.32 5.82
CA ASP A 145 -33.80 -26.90 4.74
C ASP A 145 -32.83 -27.29 3.60
N LEU A 146 -32.77 -28.56 3.25
CA LEU A 146 -31.89 -29.12 2.23
C LEU A 146 -32.58 -29.14 0.86
N ASN A 147 -31.78 -29.18 -0.21
CA ASN A 147 -32.31 -29.23 -1.59
C ASN A 147 -33.15 -30.48 -1.91
N ASP A 148 -32.95 -31.57 -1.18
CA ASP A 148 -33.71 -32.84 -1.35
C ASP A 148 -35.03 -32.88 -0.59
N GLY A 149 -35.47 -31.74 -0.02
CA GLY A 149 -36.71 -31.63 0.75
C GLY A 149 -36.61 -32.10 2.19
N ARG A 150 -35.44 -32.59 2.65
CA ARG A 150 -35.22 -32.90 4.06
C ARG A 150 -34.97 -31.63 4.84
N SER A 151 -35.32 -31.63 6.11
CA SER A 151 -34.98 -30.55 7.04
C SER A 151 -34.35 -31.16 8.31
N THR A 152 -33.28 -30.53 8.79
CA THR A 152 -32.59 -30.91 10.03
C THR A 152 -32.89 -29.85 11.08
N SER A 153 -33.53 -30.24 12.19
CA SER A 153 -33.85 -29.32 13.27
C SER A 153 -32.57 -28.95 14.08
N ALA A 154 -32.51 -27.72 14.60
CA ALA A 154 -31.42 -27.29 15.48
C ALA A 154 -31.32 -28.11 16.78
N THR A 155 -32.35 -28.86 17.16
CA THR A 155 -32.35 -29.78 18.31
C THR A 155 -31.74 -31.14 18.00
N ASP A 156 -31.51 -31.46 16.71
CA ASP A 156 -30.90 -32.70 16.28
C ASP A 156 -29.38 -32.70 16.57
N PRO A 157 -28.83 -33.74 17.19
CA PRO A 157 -27.38 -33.85 17.38
C PRO A 157 -26.55 -33.77 16.08
N ALA A 158 -27.12 -34.14 14.94
CA ALA A 158 -26.49 -34.07 13.64
C ALA A 158 -26.46 -32.62 13.04
N PHE A 159 -27.21 -31.68 13.60
CA PHE A 159 -27.37 -30.33 13.06
C PHE A 159 -26.03 -29.60 12.89
N LEU A 160 -25.19 -29.60 13.91
CA LEU A 160 -23.93 -28.85 13.88
C LEU A 160 -22.98 -29.38 12.80
N ALA A 161 -22.84 -30.72 12.71
CA ALA A 161 -21.99 -31.35 11.71
C ALA A 161 -22.50 -31.09 10.29
N GLU A 162 -23.82 -31.13 10.07
CA GLU A 162 -24.44 -30.83 8.78
C GLU A 162 -24.29 -29.35 8.42
N PHE A 163 -24.44 -28.44 9.39
CA PHE A 163 -24.26 -27.01 9.20
C PHE A 163 -22.82 -26.69 8.81
N GLU A 164 -21.82 -27.25 9.53
CA GLU A 164 -20.40 -27.09 9.19
C GLU A 164 -20.08 -27.60 7.78
N ARG A 165 -20.63 -28.77 7.41
CA ARG A 165 -20.46 -29.36 6.09
C ARG A 165 -21.01 -28.46 4.98
N LEU A 166 -22.21 -27.90 5.17
CA LEU A 166 -22.86 -27.04 4.19
C LEU A 166 -22.17 -25.68 4.04
N VAL A 167 -21.72 -25.08 5.15
CA VAL A 167 -20.95 -23.83 5.12
C VAL A 167 -19.60 -24.05 4.42
N SER A 168 -18.92 -25.15 4.71
CA SER A 168 -17.67 -25.50 4.02
C SER A 168 -17.86 -25.71 2.53
N ALA A 169 -18.93 -26.43 2.12
CA ALA A 169 -19.27 -26.64 0.72
C ALA A 169 -19.67 -25.30 0.03
N GLY A 170 -20.36 -24.42 0.74
CA GLY A 170 -20.70 -23.06 0.26
C GLY A 170 -19.46 -22.21 0.03
N ASN A 171 -18.49 -22.26 0.94
CA ASN A 171 -17.22 -21.55 0.80
C ASN A 171 -16.39 -22.09 -0.37
N ALA A 172 -16.28 -23.41 -0.54
CA ALA A 172 -15.58 -24.02 -1.67
C ALA A 172 -16.21 -23.61 -3.02
N ARG A 173 -17.55 -23.60 -3.11
CA ARG A 173 -18.25 -23.10 -4.32
C ARG A 173 -18.02 -21.61 -4.55
N ARG A 174 -17.90 -20.80 -3.49
CA ARG A 174 -17.60 -19.37 -3.61
C ARG A 174 -16.19 -19.14 -4.16
N GLU A 175 -15.21 -19.88 -3.69
CA GLU A 175 -13.86 -19.86 -4.24
C GLU A 175 -13.84 -20.26 -5.72
N GLU A 176 -14.55 -21.34 -6.09
CA GLU A 176 -14.69 -21.76 -7.49
C GLU A 176 -15.32 -20.66 -8.37
N ILE A 177 -16.37 -19.99 -7.88
CA ILE A 177 -17.00 -18.86 -8.60
C ILE A 177 -16.01 -17.70 -8.75
N MET A 178 -15.31 -17.34 -7.68
CA MET A 178 -14.34 -16.25 -7.72
C MET A 178 -13.18 -16.53 -8.68
N ASP A 179 -12.68 -17.77 -8.68
CA ASP A 179 -11.63 -18.20 -9.59
C ASP A 179 -12.09 -18.13 -11.05
N LEU A 180 -13.26 -18.70 -11.32
CA LEU A 180 -13.88 -18.66 -12.64
C LEU A 180 -14.10 -17.22 -13.14
N GLU A 181 -14.59 -16.31 -12.28
CA GLU A 181 -14.88 -14.93 -12.66
C GLU A 181 -13.63 -14.07 -12.82
N LYS A 182 -12.66 -14.21 -11.91
CA LYS A 182 -11.44 -13.38 -11.92
C LYS A 182 -10.40 -13.89 -12.91
N HIS A 183 -10.18 -15.20 -12.95
CA HIS A 183 -9.12 -15.77 -13.78
C HIS A 183 -9.65 -16.17 -15.17
N ASP A 184 -10.63 -17.05 -15.26
CA ASP A 184 -11.07 -17.58 -16.57
C ASP A 184 -11.83 -16.53 -17.38
N ILE A 185 -12.93 -16.00 -16.83
CA ILE A 185 -13.73 -14.96 -17.51
C ILE A 185 -12.92 -13.68 -17.70
N GLY A 186 -12.11 -13.31 -16.71
CA GLY A 186 -11.22 -12.15 -16.78
C GLY A 186 -10.20 -12.27 -17.91
N ALA A 187 -9.56 -13.42 -18.06
CA ALA A 187 -8.58 -13.69 -19.13
C ALA A 187 -9.23 -13.67 -20.52
N VAL A 188 -10.39 -14.36 -20.67
CA VAL A 188 -11.15 -14.37 -21.92
C VAL A 188 -11.59 -12.96 -22.30
N ASN A 189 -12.10 -12.19 -21.36
CA ASN A 189 -12.53 -10.80 -21.61
C ASN A 189 -11.36 -9.87 -22.00
N ALA A 190 -10.19 -10.05 -21.38
CA ALA A 190 -8.97 -9.32 -21.77
C ALA A 190 -8.56 -9.66 -23.22
N HIS A 191 -8.64 -10.94 -23.61
CA HIS A 191 -8.32 -11.38 -24.96
C HIS A 191 -9.37 -10.89 -25.98
N ILE A 192 -10.66 -10.94 -25.68
CA ILE A 192 -11.72 -10.33 -26.49
C ILE A 192 -11.43 -8.86 -26.74
N THR A 193 -11.06 -8.11 -25.68
CA THR A 193 -10.72 -6.70 -25.79
C THR A 193 -9.54 -6.46 -26.71
N GLN A 194 -8.49 -7.29 -26.63
CA GLN A 194 -7.34 -7.20 -27.53
C GLN A 194 -7.70 -7.46 -29.00
N LEU A 195 -8.54 -8.46 -29.26
CA LEU A 195 -8.96 -8.77 -30.64
C LEU A 195 -9.91 -7.70 -31.19
N ASP A 196 -10.83 -7.19 -30.40
CA ASP A 196 -11.68 -6.05 -30.78
C ASP A 196 -10.85 -4.82 -31.16
N LEU A 197 -9.77 -4.55 -30.40
CA LEU A 197 -8.82 -3.47 -30.72
C LEU A 197 -8.04 -3.76 -32.01
N ARG A 198 -7.65 -5.02 -32.22
CA ARG A 198 -6.95 -5.42 -33.45
C ARG A 198 -7.85 -5.24 -34.67
N LEU A 199 -9.14 -5.60 -34.58
CA LEU A 199 -10.12 -5.41 -35.67
C LEU A 199 -10.37 -3.95 -36.05
N ARG A 200 -10.20 -3.03 -35.09
CA ARG A 200 -10.33 -1.59 -35.35
C ARG A 200 -9.16 -0.98 -36.13
N LYS A 201 -8.04 -1.70 -36.28
CA LYS A 201 -6.90 -1.23 -37.08
C LYS A 201 -7.23 -1.23 -38.57
N SER A 202 -7.12 -0.06 -39.19
CA SER A 202 -7.35 0.14 -40.62
C SER A 202 -6.32 -0.56 -41.53
N SER A 203 -5.20 -1.05 -40.97
CA SER A 203 -4.08 -1.64 -41.68
C SER A 203 -4.12 -3.17 -41.78
N LEU A 204 -5.18 -3.85 -41.31
CA LEU A 204 -5.34 -5.29 -41.37
C LEU A 204 -5.68 -5.75 -42.79
N SER A 205 -5.01 -6.85 -43.26
CA SER A 205 -5.39 -7.53 -44.47
C SER A 205 -6.80 -8.16 -44.34
N ALA A 206 -7.46 -8.42 -45.47
CA ALA A 206 -8.78 -9.04 -45.45
C ALA A 206 -8.76 -10.43 -44.80
N ASP A 207 -7.70 -11.22 -45.03
CA ASP A 207 -7.57 -12.55 -44.44
C ASP A 207 -7.31 -12.49 -42.93
N ASP A 208 -6.42 -11.58 -42.47
CA ASP A 208 -6.16 -11.38 -41.03
C ASP A 208 -7.42 -10.90 -40.29
N ARG A 209 -8.25 -10.09 -40.96
CA ARG A 209 -9.51 -9.61 -40.39
C ARG A 209 -10.49 -10.75 -40.18
N LEU A 210 -10.65 -11.63 -41.20
CA LEU A 210 -11.53 -12.77 -41.12
C LEU A 210 -11.08 -13.75 -40.02
N GLN A 211 -9.79 -14.03 -39.92
CA GLN A 211 -9.26 -14.88 -38.85
C GLN A 211 -9.51 -14.28 -37.46
N THR A 212 -9.30 -12.98 -37.29
CA THR A 212 -9.52 -12.29 -36.01
C THR A 212 -11.01 -12.26 -35.63
N GLU A 213 -11.91 -12.12 -36.60
CA GLU A 213 -13.36 -12.21 -36.38
C GLU A 213 -13.80 -13.62 -35.98
N GLN A 214 -13.21 -14.66 -36.57
CA GLN A 214 -13.47 -16.04 -36.17
C GLN A 214 -12.97 -16.35 -34.76
N GLU A 215 -11.76 -15.93 -34.43
CA GLU A 215 -11.21 -16.09 -33.08
C GLU A 215 -12.05 -15.33 -32.02
N LEU A 216 -12.48 -14.12 -32.36
CA LEU A 216 -13.37 -13.32 -31.50
C LEU A 216 -14.73 -14.02 -31.30
N ALA A 217 -15.30 -14.63 -32.34
CA ALA A 217 -16.56 -15.36 -32.21
C ALA A 217 -16.42 -16.60 -31.31
N GLN A 218 -15.27 -17.30 -31.41
CA GLN A 218 -14.95 -18.44 -30.55
C GLN A 218 -14.86 -17.99 -29.07
N LEU A 219 -14.05 -16.96 -28.79
CA LEU A 219 -13.90 -16.46 -27.43
C LEU A 219 -15.19 -15.91 -26.81
N LYS A 220 -16.09 -15.34 -27.63
CA LYS A 220 -17.43 -14.95 -27.16
C LYS A 220 -18.29 -16.15 -26.81
N ALA A 221 -18.15 -17.27 -27.54
CA ALA A 221 -18.81 -18.52 -27.20
C ALA A 221 -18.25 -19.11 -25.88
N ASP A 222 -16.92 -19.14 -25.72
CA ASP A 222 -16.26 -19.60 -24.50
C ASP A 222 -16.68 -18.73 -23.29
N TYR A 223 -16.74 -17.41 -23.46
CA TYR A 223 -17.25 -16.49 -22.44
C TYR A 223 -18.68 -16.82 -22.03
N ALA A 224 -19.58 -17.11 -23.00
CA ALA A 224 -20.97 -17.43 -22.72
C ALA A 224 -21.09 -18.77 -21.95
N GLU A 225 -20.27 -19.76 -22.28
CA GLU A 225 -20.21 -21.04 -21.55
C GLU A 225 -19.75 -20.82 -20.09
N LEU A 226 -18.64 -20.10 -19.88
CA LEU A 226 -18.13 -19.78 -18.55
C LEU A 226 -19.14 -18.98 -17.72
N ALA A 227 -19.80 -18.00 -18.33
CA ALA A 227 -20.84 -17.20 -17.69
C ALA A 227 -22.05 -18.05 -17.27
N THR A 228 -22.43 -19.03 -18.11
CA THR A 228 -23.49 -19.97 -17.80
C THR A 228 -23.09 -20.88 -16.63
N LYS A 229 -21.87 -21.38 -16.62
CA LYS A 229 -21.31 -22.17 -15.50
C LYS A 229 -21.31 -21.38 -14.20
N ALA A 230 -20.85 -20.13 -14.23
CA ALA A 230 -20.85 -19.24 -13.06
C ALA A 230 -22.28 -19.00 -12.53
N SER A 231 -23.24 -18.77 -13.42
CA SER A 231 -24.65 -18.60 -13.05
C SER A 231 -25.23 -19.86 -12.40
N ALA A 232 -24.95 -21.04 -12.96
CA ALA A 232 -25.41 -22.32 -12.40
C ALA A 232 -24.84 -22.58 -10.99
N LEU A 233 -23.55 -22.23 -10.76
CA LEU A 233 -22.94 -22.34 -9.44
C LEU A 233 -23.59 -21.36 -8.44
N ARG A 234 -23.87 -20.13 -8.86
CA ARG A 234 -24.58 -19.14 -8.03
C ARG A 234 -26.00 -19.56 -7.67
N ASP A 235 -26.72 -20.13 -8.61
CA ASP A 235 -28.07 -20.63 -8.33
C ASP A 235 -28.03 -21.83 -7.38
N ARG A 236 -27.02 -22.70 -7.51
CA ARG A 236 -26.81 -23.81 -6.57
C ARG A 236 -26.51 -23.34 -5.16
N GLN A 237 -25.87 -22.16 -4.99
CA GLN A 237 -25.61 -21.58 -3.66
C GLN A 237 -26.89 -21.19 -2.91
N LYS A 238 -27.99 -20.96 -3.59
CA LYS A 238 -29.26 -20.52 -2.99
C LYS A 238 -30.16 -21.67 -2.53
N LEU A 239 -29.77 -22.94 -2.80
CA LEU A 239 -30.66 -24.09 -2.61
C LEU A 239 -30.80 -24.48 -1.14
N GLU A 240 -29.65 -24.53 -0.39
CA GLU A 240 -29.67 -24.86 1.03
C GLU A 240 -29.97 -23.62 1.86
N LYS A 241 -30.97 -23.69 2.74
CA LYS A 241 -31.47 -22.54 3.51
C LYS A 241 -31.41 -22.81 4.99
N LEU A 242 -30.88 -21.82 5.74
CA LEU A 242 -30.97 -21.77 7.18
C LEU A 242 -32.19 -20.96 7.60
N VAL A 243 -33.09 -21.56 8.35
CA VAL A 243 -34.15 -20.86 9.08
C VAL A 243 -33.63 -20.57 10.49
N TYR A 244 -33.62 -19.30 10.86
CA TYR A 244 -33.17 -18.84 12.15
C TYR A 244 -34.14 -17.84 12.77
N ARG A 245 -34.08 -17.72 14.09
CA ARG A 245 -34.92 -16.80 14.85
C ARG A 245 -34.06 -15.72 15.46
N LEU A 246 -34.47 -14.47 15.28
CA LEU A 246 -33.93 -13.35 16.00
C LEU A 246 -34.44 -13.35 17.44
N THR A 247 -33.72 -12.69 18.34
CA THR A 247 -34.16 -12.55 19.75
C THR A 247 -35.46 -11.75 19.88
N SER A 248 -35.83 -10.95 18.88
CA SER A 248 -37.14 -10.34 18.76
C SER A 248 -38.30 -11.34 18.54
N GLY A 249 -38.00 -12.61 18.28
CA GLY A 249 -38.98 -13.66 17.95
C GLY A 249 -39.25 -13.82 16.44
N GLU A 250 -38.78 -12.90 15.60
CA GLU A 250 -38.93 -12.96 14.15
C GLU A 250 -38.11 -14.10 13.55
N GLU A 251 -38.74 -14.94 12.71
CA GLU A 251 -38.06 -15.98 11.93
C GLU A 251 -37.64 -15.43 10.57
N ARG A 252 -36.41 -15.74 10.18
CA ARG A 252 -35.84 -15.38 8.88
C ARG A 252 -35.21 -16.57 8.20
N VAL A 253 -35.11 -16.45 6.89
CA VAL A 253 -34.53 -17.48 6.03
C VAL A 253 -33.38 -16.88 5.25
N GLN A 254 -32.23 -17.55 5.28
CA GLN A 254 -31.01 -17.13 4.57
C GLN A 254 -30.37 -18.33 3.89
N ALA A 255 -29.74 -18.15 2.74
CA ALA A 255 -28.95 -19.18 2.11
C ALA A 255 -27.72 -19.54 2.98
N VAL A 256 -27.50 -20.85 3.22
CA VAL A 256 -26.35 -21.29 4.03
C VAL A 256 -25.02 -20.86 3.42
N ALA A 257 -24.95 -20.80 2.08
CA ALA A 257 -23.76 -20.37 1.37
C ALA A 257 -23.40 -18.87 1.55
N GLU A 258 -24.29 -18.04 2.09
CA GLU A 258 -23.99 -16.66 2.46
C GLU A 258 -23.22 -16.57 3.78
N ILE A 259 -23.19 -17.65 4.56
CA ILE A 259 -22.42 -17.72 5.81
C ILE A 259 -21.00 -18.18 5.47
N ILE A 260 -20.03 -17.42 5.94
CA ILE A 260 -18.60 -17.68 5.71
C ILE A 260 -18.01 -18.43 6.89
N HIS A 261 -18.23 -17.90 8.10
CA HIS A 261 -17.80 -18.49 9.35
C HIS A 261 -18.90 -18.36 10.38
N PHE A 262 -18.97 -19.29 11.30
CA PHE A 262 -19.85 -19.21 12.46
C PHE A 262 -19.23 -19.85 13.69
N TYR A 263 -19.70 -19.44 14.86
CA TYR A 263 -19.28 -20.00 16.15
C TYR A 263 -20.35 -19.72 17.22
N GLN A 264 -20.27 -20.47 18.34
CA GLN A 264 -21.11 -20.31 19.52
C GLN A 264 -20.31 -19.56 20.61
N PRO A 265 -20.43 -18.24 20.76
CA PRO A 265 -19.53 -17.43 21.57
C PRO A 265 -19.55 -17.81 23.05
N ASN A 266 -20.73 -18.22 23.58
CA ASN A 266 -20.96 -18.48 24.99
C ASN A 266 -20.59 -19.92 25.39
N GLN A 267 -20.36 -20.83 24.42
CA GLN A 267 -19.89 -22.19 24.67
C GLN A 267 -18.37 -22.35 24.51
N LEU A 268 -17.68 -21.31 24.01
CA LEU A 268 -16.24 -21.38 23.79
C LEU A 268 -15.46 -21.46 25.10
N THR A 269 -14.67 -22.51 25.25
CA THR A 269 -13.61 -22.58 26.26
C THR A 269 -12.53 -21.52 25.96
N LEU A 270 -11.66 -21.22 26.92
CA LEU A 270 -10.54 -20.30 26.69
C LEU A 270 -9.70 -20.72 25.48
N TRP A 271 -9.41 -22.00 25.32
CA TRP A 271 -8.68 -22.54 24.18
C TRP A 271 -9.47 -22.41 22.85
N GLY A 272 -10.78 -22.63 22.92
CA GLY A 272 -11.67 -22.37 21.78
C GLY A 272 -11.64 -20.90 21.33
N ARG A 273 -11.66 -19.96 22.29
CA ARG A 273 -11.52 -18.51 21.98
C ARG A 273 -10.17 -18.18 21.34
N VAL A 274 -9.07 -18.75 21.81
CA VAL A 274 -7.73 -18.59 21.21
C VAL A 274 -7.70 -19.12 19.77
N LYS A 275 -8.35 -20.27 19.51
CA LYS A 275 -8.44 -20.84 18.17
C LYS A 275 -9.23 -19.93 17.22
N VAL A 276 -10.38 -19.42 17.67
CA VAL A 276 -11.19 -18.48 16.89
C VAL A 276 -10.45 -17.16 16.66
N PHE A 277 -9.76 -16.64 17.68
CA PHE A 277 -8.90 -15.46 17.57
C PHE A 277 -7.82 -15.63 16.49
N GLY A 278 -7.11 -16.76 16.51
CA GLY A 278 -6.11 -17.06 15.48
C GLY A 278 -6.71 -17.15 14.07
N HIS A 279 -7.90 -17.76 13.96
CA HIS A 279 -8.62 -17.87 12.71
C HIS A 279 -9.03 -16.50 12.15
N HIS A 280 -9.57 -15.62 13.00
CA HIS A 280 -9.91 -14.25 12.60
C HIS A 280 -8.69 -13.46 12.11
N ILE A 281 -7.50 -13.61 12.74
CA ILE A 281 -6.26 -12.98 12.27
C ILE A 281 -5.87 -13.52 10.89
N VAL A 282 -5.90 -14.84 10.68
CA VAL A 282 -5.55 -15.44 9.39
C VAL A 282 -6.50 -14.94 8.31
N ASN A 283 -7.81 -14.95 8.56
CA ASN A 283 -8.80 -14.45 7.61
C ASN A 283 -8.59 -12.98 7.28
N PHE A 284 -8.33 -12.14 8.28
CA PHE A 284 -8.03 -10.73 8.09
C PHE A 284 -6.80 -10.50 7.18
N LEU A 285 -5.79 -11.36 7.26
CA LEU A 285 -4.58 -11.26 6.44
C LEU A 285 -4.72 -11.83 5.03
N THR A 286 -5.61 -12.81 4.83
CA THR A 286 -5.68 -13.61 3.59
C THR A 286 -6.92 -13.39 2.76
N GLU A 287 -8.03 -12.96 3.38
CA GLU A 287 -9.28 -12.74 2.67
C GLU A 287 -9.34 -11.38 1.95
N GLU A 288 -10.32 -11.26 1.07
CA GLU A 288 -10.67 -10.00 0.44
C GLU A 288 -11.60 -9.17 1.32
N PRO A 289 -11.56 -7.83 1.15
CA PRO A 289 -12.45 -6.94 1.88
C PRO A 289 -13.91 -7.11 1.45
N ARG A 290 -14.82 -6.96 2.42
CA ARG A 290 -16.27 -7.02 2.26
C ARG A 290 -16.93 -5.78 2.86
N GLU A 291 -18.24 -5.59 2.62
CA GLU A 291 -19.05 -4.51 3.22
C GLU A 291 -18.39 -3.14 3.19
N ALA A 292 -18.02 -2.70 1.98
CA ALA A 292 -17.35 -1.42 1.78
C ALA A 292 -16.07 -1.26 2.64
N ASN A 293 -15.30 -2.33 2.84
CA ASN A 293 -14.06 -2.45 3.61
C ASN A 293 -14.23 -2.47 5.14
N THR A 294 -15.46 -2.50 5.67
CA THR A 294 -15.68 -2.56 7.13
C THR A 294 -15.54 -3.98 7.68
N GLU A 295 -15.61 -4.99 6.82
CA GLU A 295 -15.50 -6.41 7.17
C GLU A 295 -14.63 -7.19 6.17
N GLY A 296 -14.33 -8.44 6.52
CA GLY A 296 -13.48 -9.32 5.73
C GLY A 296 -12.00 -9.10 5.97
N GLY A 297 -11.18 -9.51 5.01
CA GLY A 297 -9.74 -9.35 5.04
C GLY A 297 -9.28 -8.08 4.33
N ILE A 298 -7.96 -7.89 4.32
CA ILE A 298 -7.31 -6.73 3.69
C ILE A 298 -6.10 -7.15 2.82
N PHE A 299 -6.08 -8.40 2.38
CA PHE A 299 -4.96 -8.95 1.58
C PHE A 299 -4.57 -8.06 0.39
N PRO A 300 -5.50 -7.55 -0.44
CA PRO A 300 -5.12 -6.71 -1.59
C PRO A 300 -4.43 -5.40 -1.18
N ALA A 301 -4.79 -4.83 -0.01
CA ALA A 301 -4.14 -3.62 0.50
C ALA A 301 -2.73 -3.91 1.06
N ILE A 302 -2.53 -5.06 1.72
CA ILE A 302 -1.20 -5.53 2.14
C ILE A 302 -0.30 -5.69 0.92
N PHE A 303 -0.78 -6.45 -0.06
CA PHE A 303 -0.05 -6.77 -1.28
C PHE A 303 0.30 -5.51 -2.07
N GLY A 304 -0.67 -4.62 -2.28
CA GLY A 304 -0.45 -3.37 -3.00
C GLY A 304 0.54 -2.44 -2.29
N THR A 305 0.47 -2.32 -0.95
CA THR A 305 1.45 -1.54 -0.17
C THR A 305 2.85 -2.10 -0.31
N PHE A 306 3.01 -3.42 -0.22
CA PHE A 306 4.29 -4.10 -0.35
C PHE A 306 4.89 -3.90 -1.73
N VAL A 307 4.15 -4.21 -2.79
CA VAL A 307 4.62 -4.08 -4.19
C VAL A 307 4.97 -2.63 -4.51
N MET A 308 4.10 -1.67 -4.16
CA MET A 308 4.35 -0.24 -4.36
C MET A 308 5.64 0.22 -3.66
N THR A 309 5.85 -0.20 -2.41
CA THR A 309 7.05 0.17 -1.63
C THR A 309 8.33 -0.39 -2.27
N LEU A 310 8.29 -1.63 -2.78
CA LEU A 310 9.42 -2.22 -3.48
C LEU A 310 9.70 -1.52 -4.82
N LEU A 311 8.66 -1.23 -5.61
CA LEU A 311 8.82 -0.50 -6.87
C LEU A 311 9.39 0.90 -6.65
N MET A 312 8.88 1.63 -5.65
CA MET A 312 9.42 2.92 -5.26
C MET A 312 10.90 2.81 -4.88
N ALA A 313 11.28 1.84 -4.04
CA ALA A 313 12.67 1.63 -3.64
C ALA A 313 13.57 1.27 -4.82
N ALA A 314 13.10 0.43 -5.75
CA ALA A 314 13.82 0.06 -6.96
C ALA A 314 14.07 1.26 -7.88
N LEU A 315 13.13 2.21 -7.93
CA LEU A 315 13.25 3.42 -8.75
C LEU A 315 14.13 4.49 -8.10
N VAL A 316 13.94 4.76 -6.79
CA VAL A 316 14.66 5.83 -6.10
C VAL A 316 16.13 5.50 -5.86
N THR A 317 16.45 4.23 -5.65
CA THR A 317 17.81 3.80 -5.28
C THR A 317 18.85 4.16 -6.35
N PRO A 318 18.74 3.73 -7.62
CA PRO A 318 19.75 4.06 -8.62
C PRO A 318 19.83 5.56 -8.88
N LEU A 319 18.69 6.25 -8.93
CA LEU A 319 18.66 7.69 -9.16
C LEU A 319 19.34 8.46 -8.02
N GLY A 320 19.05 8.11 -6.78
CA GLY A 320 19.63 8.74 -5.60
C GLY A 320 21.15 8.50 -5.49
N ILE A 321 21.61 7.27 -5.76
CA ILE A 321 23.03 6.92 -5.74
C ILE A 321 23.78 7.66 -6.85
N ILE A 322 23.29 7.68 -8.09
CA ILE A 322 23.94 8.37 -9.21
C ILE A 322 24.02 9.87 -8.94
N ALA A 323 22.94 10.49 -8.45
CA ALA A 323 22.90 11.90 -8.10
C ALA A 323 23.92 12.22 -6.99
N ALA A 324 23.96 11.43 -5.91
CA ALA A 324 24.90 11.60 -4.82
C ALA A 324 26.35 11.43 -5.25
N ILE A 325 26.67 10.43 -6.07
CA ILE A 325 28.02 10.23 -6.63
C ILE A 325 28.42 11.47 -7.44
N TYR A 326 27.52 11.99 -8.29
CA TYR A 326 27.83 13.19 -9.06
C TYR A 326 28.09 14.40 -8.16
N LEU A 327 27.23 14.67 -7.19
CA LEU A 327 27.33 15.81 -6.29
C LEU A 327 28.56 15.72 -5.37
N HIS A 328 28.93 14.52 -4.95
CA HIS A 328 30.07 14.32 -4.03
C HIS A 328 31.42 14.25 -4.77
N GLU A 329 31.49 13.48 -5.88
CA GLU A 329 32.78 13.16 -6.51
C GLU A 329 33.12 14.04 -7.71
N TYR A 330 32.11 14.44 -8.50
CA TYR A 330 32.36 15.13 -9.77
C TYR A 330 32.06 16.61 -9.75
N ALA A 331 31.07 17.04 -8.97
CA ALA A 331 30.63 18.43 -8.97
C ALA A 331 31.73 19.35 -8.38
N LYS A 332 32.05 20.42 -9.10
CA LYS A 332 33.00 21.45 -8.62
C LYS A 332 32.32 22.31 -7.57
N GLN A 333 33.05 22.62 -6.51
CA GLN A 333 32.60 23.56 -5.47
C GLN A 333 32.27 24.92 -6.10
N GLY A 334 31.09 25.45 -5.83
CA GLY A 334 30.64 26.73 -6.35
C GLY A 334 29.17 26.98 -6.07
N VAL A 335 28.70 28.16 -6.48
CA VAL A 335 27.31 28.62 -6.27
C VAL A 335 26.29 27.60 -6.83
N MET A 336 26.55 27.05 -8.01
CA MET A 336 25.66 26.08 -8.64
C MET A 336 25.47 24.81 -7.79
N LEU A 337 26.54 24.26 -7.25
CA LEU A 337 26.47 23.07 -6.37
C LEU A 337 25.71 23.40 -5.08
N GLN A 338 25.99 24.56 -4.48
CA GLN A 338 25.26 25.01 -3.29
C GLN A 338 23.76 25.17 -3.57
N THR A 339 23.40 25.78 -4.71
CA THR A 339 22.01 25.91 -5.12
C THR A 339 21.32 24.55 -5.27
N ILE A 340 21.97 23.59 -5.94
CA ILE A 340 21.41 22.23 -6.10
C ILE A 340 21.20 21.57 -4.73
N ARG A 341 22.16 21.64 -3.82
CA ARG A 341 22.02 21.09 -2.45
C ARG A 341 20.89 21.77 -1.68
N ILE A 342 20.75 23.09 -1.78
CA ILE A 342 19.65 23.82 -1.16
C ILE A 342 18.32 23.35 -1.76
N CYS A 343 18.21 23.20 -3.09
CA CYS A 343 17.01 22.69 -3.74
C CYS A 343 16.66 21.28 -3.29
N VAL A 344 17.65 20.37 -3.23
CA VAL A 344 17.44 18.98 -2.77
C VAL A 344 16.96 18.95 -1.32
N ASN A 345 17.59 19.74 -0.44
CA ASN A 345 17.18 19.81 0.97
C ASN A 345 15.80 20.42 1.15
N ASN A 346 15.46 21.47 0.39
CA ASN A 346 14.15 22.11 0.45
C ASN A 346 13.05 21.20 -0.12
N LEU A 347 13.36 20.35 -1.10
CA LEU A 347 12.42 19.39 -1.66
C LEU A 347 11.91 18.40 -0.59
N ALA A 348 12.76 18.06 0.39
CA ALA A 348 12.36 17.21 1.54
C ALA A 348 11.30 17.87 2.44
N GLY A 349 11.19 19.20 2.44
CA GLY A 349 10.22 19.98 3.21
C GLY A 349 8.89 20.27 2.48
N VAL A 350 8.78 19.91 1.20
CA VAL A 350 7.56 20.14 0.42
C VAL A 350 6.43 19.21 0.92
N PRO A 351 5.20 19.72 1.14
CA PRO A 351 4.07 18.89 1.52
C PRO A 351 3.82 17.75 0.52
N SER A 352 3.57 16.54 1.02
CA SER A 352 3.44 15.34 0.18
C SER A 352 2.33 15.44 -0.87
N ILE A 353 1.24 16.15 -0.56
CA ILE A 353 0.13 16.39 -1.50
C ILE A 353 0.57 17.11 -2.78
N VAL A 354 1.56 18.01 -2.69
CA VAL A 354 2.09 18.75 -3.85
C VAL A 354 2.77 17.79 -4.83
N PHE A 355 3.50 16.79 -4.31
CA PHE A 355 4.05 15.71 -5.15
C PHE A 355 2.94 14.91 -5.84
N GLY A 356 1.81 14.68 -5.15
CA GLY A 356 0.66 14.01 -5.75
C GLY A 356 0.06 14.80 -6.92
N VAL A 357 -0.13 16.11 -6.75
CA VAL A 357 -0.63 16.99 -7.82
C VAL A 357 0.35 17.06 -8.99
N PHE A 358 1.66 17.17 -8.70
CA PHE A 358 2.71 17.09 -9.72
C PHE A 358 2.68 15.73 -10.44
N GLY A 359 2.59 14.63 -9.69
CA GLY A 359 2.50 13.27 -10.22
C GLY A 359 1.32 13.09 -11.17
N LEU A 360 0.15 13.61 -10.80
CA LEU A 360 -1.04 13.59 -11.64
C LEU A 360 -0.83 14.41 -12.92
N GLY A 361 -0.42 15.66 -12.78
CA GLY A 361 -0.30 16.57 -13.93
C GLY A 361 0.81 16.17 -14.89
N PHE A 362 1.99 15.83 -14.36
CA PHE A 362 3.16 15.54 -15.17
C PHE A 362 3.24 14.06 -15.59
N PHE A 363 3.16 13.12 -14.63
CA PHE A 363 3.31 11.70 -14.97
C PHE A 363 2.04 11.12 -15.60
N VAL A 364 0.88 11.28 -14.96
CA VAL A 364 -0.34 10.64 -15.45
C VAL A 364 -0.82 11.33 -16.74
N TYR A 365 -1.11 12.64 -16.68
CA TYR A 365 -1.69 13.34 -17.83
C TYR A 365 -0.65 13.69 -18.90
N GLY A 366 0.57 14.09 -18.51
CA GLY A 366 1.63 14.44 -19.44
C GLY A 366 2.25 13.20 -20.09
N VAL A 367 2.96 12.40 -19.28
CA VAL A 367 3.72 11.24 -19.78
C VAL A 367 2.79 10.08 -20.16
N GLY A 368 1.84 9.73 -19.30
CA GLY A 368 0.87 8.66 -19.55
C GLY A 368 -0.03 8.97 -20.75
N GLY A 369 -0.55 10.20 -20.83
CA GLY A 369 -1.32 10.64 -21.99
C GLY A 369 -0.52 10.61 -23.30
N PHE A 370 0.79 10.94 -23.24
CA PHE A 370 1.69 10.83 -24.38
C PHE A 370 1.93 9.36 -24.78
N ILE A 371 2.11 8.47 -23.81
CA ILE A 371 2.26 7.02 -24.07
C ILE A 371 1.01 6.46 -24.75
N ASP A 372 -0.19 6.85 -24.28
CA ASP A 372 -1.44 6.32 -24.80
C ASP A 372 -1.79 6.84 -26.20
N ARG A 373 -1.61 8.14 -26.44
CA ARG A 373 -2.17 8.85 -27.61
C ARG A 373 -1.13 9.49 -28.52
N GLY A 374 0.14 9.51 -28.09
CA GLY A 374 1.17 10.32 -28.75
C GLY A 374 1.03 11.81 -28.47
N PRO A 375 1.76 12.67 -29.20
CA PRO A 375 1.75 14.11 -29.00
C PRO A 375 0.41 14.74 -29.39
N SER A 376 -0.15 15.57 -28.52
CA SER A 376 -1.41 16.31 -28.75
C SER A 376 -1.29 17.33 -29.92
N SER A 377 -0.08 17.81 -30.20
CA SER A 377 0.22 18.74 -31.28
C SER A 377 1.57 18.36 -31.91
N PRO A 378 1.60 17.40 -32.85
CA PRO A 378 2.83 16.99 -33.52
C PRO A 378 3.39 18.13 -34.39
N LEU A 379 4.71 18.18 -34.52
CA LEU A 379 5.34 19.08 -35.46
C LEU A 379 5.06 18.62 -36.91
N PRO A 380 4.86 19.53 -37.88
CA PRO A 380 4.88 19.16 -39.29
C PRO A 380 6.18 18.42 -39.63
N GLU A 381 6.12 17.39 -40.46
CA GLU A 381 7.26 16.50 -40.76
C GLU A 381 8.54 17.25 -41.11
N ARG A 382 8.45 18.25 -42.01
CA ARG A 382 9.59 19.10 -42.42
C ARG A 382 10.26 19.83 -41.26
N TRP A 383 9.49 20.33 -40.31
CA TRP A 383 10.01 21.04 -39.13
C TRP A 383 10.58 20.05 -38.10
N TRP A 384 9.99 18.86 -38.02
CA TRP A 384 10.52 17.78 -37.18
C TRP A 384 11.87 17.29 -37.67
N PHE A 385 12.04 17.02 -39.00
CA PHE A 385 13.32 16.66 -39.57
C PHE A 385 14.37 17.76 -39.41
N PHE A 386 13.97 19.04 -39.55
CA PHE A 386 14.88 20.16 -39.32
C PHE A 386 15.33 20.21 -37.84
N ALA A 387 14.41 20.04 -36.88
CA ALA A 387 14.72 20.02 -35.45
C ALA A 387 15.61 18.80 -35.08
N ALA A 388 15.32 17.62 -35.62
CA ALA A 388 16.12 16.41 -35.42
C ALA A 388 17.54 16.55 -36.00
N PHE A 389 17.66 17.08 -37.23
CA PHE A 389 18.95 17.37 -37.83
C PHE A 389 19.74 18.39 -37.02
N SER A 390 19.08 19.48 -36.59
CA SER A 390 19.70 20.49 -35.71
C SER A 390 20.17 19.91 -34.39
N ALA A 391 19.40 18.99 -33.79
CA ALA A 391 19.80 18.31 -32.55
C ALA A 391 21.08 17.46 -32.76
N VAL A 392 21.18 16.73 -33.88
CA VAL A 392 22.37 15.94 -34.22
C VAL A 392 23.57 16.85 -34.47
N VAL A 393 23.40 17.95 -35.21
CA VAL A 393 24.49 18.92 -35.47
C VAL A 393 24.97 19.56 -34.16
N CYS A 394 24.03 20.01 -33.28
CA CYS A 394 24.39 20.55 -31.98
C CYS A 394 25.10 19.52 -31.09
N LEU A 395 24.66 18.25 -31.12
CA LEU A 395 25.30 17.17 -30.38
C LEU A 395 26.75 16.96 -30.85
N ILE A 396 26.96 16.84 -32.16
CA ILE A 396 28.29 16.69 -32.75
C ILE A 396 29.17 17.90 -32.38
N ALA A 397 28.66 19.11 -32.51
CA ALA A 397 29.38 20.33 -32.14
C ALA A 397 29.74 20.36 -30.65
N ALA A 398 28.81 19.97 -29.78
CA ALA A 398 29.02 19.89 -28.33
C ALA A 398 30.13 18.87 -27.99
N VAL A 399 30.09 17.67 -28.59
CA VAL A 399 31.09 16.62 -28.39
C VAL A 399 32.46 17.06 -28.88
N LEU A 400 32.56 17.62 -30.10
CA LEU A 400 33.83 18.11 -30.68
C LEU A 400 34.41 19.25 -29.81
N LEU A 401 33.57 20.16 -29.35
CA LEU A 401 33.99 21.25 -28.47
C LEU A 401 34.46 20.72 -27.11
N ALA A 402 33.78 19.74 -26.55
CA ALA A 402 34.15 19.08 -25.33
C ALA A 402 35.50 18.37 -25.46
N ILE A 403 35.71 17.60 -26.53
CA ILE A 403 37.01 16.92 -26.82
C ILE A 403 38.13 17.98 -26.94
N ARG A 404 37.89 19.04 -27.68
CA ARG A 404 38.88 20.14 -27.86
C ARG A 404 39.19 20.85 -26.55
N ASN A 405 38.19 21.12 -25.72
CA ASN A 405 38.35 21.85 -24.44
C ASN A 405 38.98 20.99 -23.33
N HIS A 406 38.92 19.66 -23.43
CA HIS A 406 39.43 18.74 -22.42
C HIS A 406 40.69 17.98 -22.92
N ALA A 407 41.19 18.28 -24.14
CA ALA A 407 42.45 17.73 -24.60
C ALA A 407 43.63 18.13 -23.68
N PRO A 408 44.52 17.23 -23.34
CA PRO A 408 45.65 17.47 -22.42
C PRO A 408 46.77 18.28 -23.11
N THR A 409 46.53 19.54 -23.42
CA THR A 409 47.54 20.49 -23.92
C THR A 409 47.95 21.43 -22.80
N THR A 410 49.23 21.43 -22.47
CA THR A 410 49.87 21.99 -21.29
C THR A 410 49.85 23.52 -21.15
N THR A 411 49.24 24.30 -22.03
CA THR A 411 49.41 25.74 -22.05
C THR A 411 48.17 26.59 -22.35
N ARG A 412 46.98 25.99 -22.57
CA ARG A 412 45.81 26.80 -22.94
C ARG A 412 44.95 27.14 -21.74
N HIS A 413 45.03 28.36 -21.28
CA HIS A 413 44.07 28.92 -20.31
C HIS A 413 42.64 28.79 -20.85
N ARG A 414 41.82 27.96 -20.21
CA ARG A 414 40.40 27.73 -20.59
C ARG A 414 39.66 29.06 -20.52
N SER A 415 39.32 29.65 -21.68
CA SER A 415 38.57 30.91 -21.68
C SER A 415 37.14 30.66 -21.12
N LYS A 416 36.65 31.57 -20.30
CA LYS A 416 35.27 31.48 -19.77
C LYS A 416 34.25 31.37 -20.89
N ILE A 417 34.53 31.99 -22.05
CA ILE A 417 33.69 31.95 -23.24
C ILE A 417 33.58 30.52 -23.80
N ALA A 418 34.67 29.77 -23.92
CA ALA A 418 34.65 28.40 -24.42
C ALA A 418 33.86 27.44 -23.51
N SER A 419 33.88 27.66 -22.23
CA SER A 419 33.06 26.91 -21.27
C SER A 419 31.56 27.27 -21.37
N TRP A 420 31.25 28.53 -21.60
CA TRP A 420 29.89 28.99 -21.80
C TRP A 420 29.26 28.46 -23.09
N THR A 421 30.01 28.50 -24.20
CA THR A 421 29.55 27.94 -25.50
C THR A 421 29.35 26.42 -25.45
N GLU A 422 30.20 25.68 -24.76
CA GLU A 422 30.04 24.26 -24.54
C GLU A 422 28.75 23.93 -23.75
N ASN A 423 28.53 24.63 -22.64
CA ASN A 423 27.33 24.43 -21.82
C ASN A 423 26.05 24.81 -22.56
N THR A 424 26.04 25.92 -23.31
CA THR A 424 24.88 26.32 -24.12
C THR A 424 24.56 25.31 -25.21
N LEU A 425 25.58 24.74 -25.87
CA LEU A 425 25.39 23.68 -26.85
C LEU A 425 24.77 22.40 -26.23
N TRP A 426 25.23 21.97 -25.07
CA TRP A 426 24.64 20.83 -24.38
C TRP A 426 23.18 21.08 -23.98
N ILE A 427 22.87 22.27 -23.45
CA ILE A 427 21.49 22.65 -23.08
C ILE A 427 20.60 22.69 -24.34
N THR A 428 21.09 23.30 -25.43
CA THR A 428 20.35 23.40 -26.69
C THR A 428 20.10 22.01 -27.29
N THR A 429 21.10 21.13 -27.27
CA THR A 429 20.97 19.75 -27.72
C THR A 429 19.92 19.02 -26.91
N ALA A 430 19.98 19.09 -25.58
CA ALA A 430 18.99 18.46 -24.70
C ALA A 430 17.56 18.99 -24.97
N ALA A 431 17.41 20.31 -25.12
CA ALA A 431 16.12 20.93 -25.44
C ALA A 431 15.57 20.47 -26.81
N LEU A 432 16.42 20.40 -27.84
CA LEU A 432 16.03 19.90 -29.17
C LEU A 432 15.67 18.41 -29.16
N VAL A 433 16.42 17.59 -28.43
CA VAL A 433 16.09 16.16 -28.27
C VAL A 433 14.75 15.97 -27.57
N VAL A 434 14.51 16.69 -26.47
CA VAL A 434 13.22 16.66 -25.78
C VAL A 434 12.09 17.13 -26.72
N LEU A 435 12.29 18.21 -27.48
CA LEU A 435 11.30 18.74 -28.42
C LEU A 435 10.99 17.72 -29.53
N THR A 436 12.00 17.09 -30.12
CA THR A 436 11.82 16.09 -31.19
C THR A 436 11.13 14.82 -30.71
N LEU A 437 11.41 14.39 -29.49
CA LEU A 437 10.70 13.25 -28.86
C LEU A 437 9.26 13.62 -28.51
N ALA A 438 9.04 14.75 -27.84
CA ALA A 438 7.72 15.18 -27.38
C ALA A 438 6.75 15.58 -28.49
N LYS A 439 7.27 15.95 -29.69
CA LYS A 439 6.49 16.42 -30.83
C LYS A 439 6.66 15.54 -32.08
N CYS A 440 7.03 14.27 -31.89
CA CYS A 440 7.29 13.33 -32.98
C CYS A 440 5.99 13.05 -33.78
N PRO A 441 5.91 13.39 -35.08
CA PRO A 441 4.72 13.15 -35.89
C PRO A 441 4.49 11.68 -36.20
N PHE A 442 5.53 10.84 -36.08
CA PHE A 442 5.49 9.39 -36.37
C PHE A 442 5.07 8.56 -35.16
N PHE A 443 5.05 9.17 -33.96
CA PHE A 443 4.60 8.49 -32.76
C PHE A 443 3.13 8.87 -32.47
N GLN A 444 2.25 7.91 -32.66
CA GLN A 444 0.81 8.07 -32.46
C GLN A 444 0.31 7.41 -31.15
N GLY A 445 1.23 7.06 -30.26
CA GLY A 445 0.97 6.33 -29.04
C GLY A 445 0.98 4.82 -29.23
N PHE A 446 1.11 4.10 -28.12
CA PHE A 446 1.05 2.63 -28.12
C PHE A 446 -0.38 2.11 -28.25
N PHE A 447 -1.36 2.87 -27.75
CA PHE A 447 -2.77 2.52 -27.78
C PHE A 447 -3.52 3.43 -28.76
N HIS A 448 -3.10 3.37 -30.02
CA HIS A 448 -3.57 4.24 -31.10
C HIS A 448 -5.09 4.23 -31.31
N GLU A 449 -5.77 3.21 -30.84
CA GLU A 449 -7.21 3.09 -30.92
C GLU A 449 -7.86 3.55 -29.62
N LYS A 450 -8.95 4.30 -29.77
CA LYS A 450 -9.73 4.90 -28.69
C LYS A 450 -10.29 3.81 -27.78
N LEU A 451 -9.49 3.36 -26.82
CA LEU A 451 -10.01 2.62 -25.69
C LEU A 451 -11.04 3.49 -24.95
N PRO A 452 -12.09 2.90 -24.39
CA PRO A 452 -13.06 3.66 -23.60
C PRO A 452 -12.42 4.37 -22.40
N SER A 453 -11.29 3.87 -21.92
CA SER A 453 -10.48 4.53 -20.88
C SER A 453 -8.99 4.52 -21.26
N PRO A 454 -8.24 5.60 -20.98
CA PRO A 454 -6.80 5.62 -21.16
C PRO A 454 -6.14 4.55 -20.28
N THR A 455 -5.05 3.93 -20.77
CA THR A 455 -4.31 2.90 -20.02
C THR A 455 -3.31 3.54 -19.06
N PHE A 456 -2.33 4.28 -19.57
CA PHE A 456 -1.33 4.98 -18.79
C PHE A 456 -1.71 6.45 -18.48
N GLY A 457 -2.65 7.02 -19.21
CA GLY A 457 -3.25 8.33 -18.92
C GLY A 457 -4.21 8.35 -17.73
N THR A 458 -4.31 7.24 -16.99
CA THR A 458 -5.00 7.12 -15.70
C THR A 458 -4.02 6.81 -14.59
N GLY A 459 -4.41 7.09 -13.34
CA GLY A 459 -3.60 6.71 -12.17
C GLY A 459 -3.41 5.20 -12.08
N GLY A 460 -2.20 4.78 -11.70
CA GLY A 460 -1.81 3.38 -11.54
C GLY A 460 -0.59 3.24 -10.63
N ILE A 461 -0.20 1.98 -10.34
CA ILE A 461 0.88 1.70 -9.40
C ILE A 461 2.23 2.26 -9.87
N LEU A 462 2.49 2.33 -11.19
CA LEU A 462 3.69 2.92 -11.75
C LEU A 462 3.82 4.40 -11.37
N TRP A 463 2.78 5.19 -11.64
CA TRP A 463 2.80 6.62 -11.38
C TRP A 463 2.86 6.94 -9.90
N ALA A 464 2.16 6.16 -9.09
CA ALA A 464 2.23 6.24 -7.64
C ALA A 464 3.66 5.97 -7.14
N SER A 465 4.30 4.91 -7.63
CA SER A 465 5.66 4.54 -7.25
C SER A 465 6.69 5.58 -7.68
N ILE A 466 6.59 6.13 -8.91
CA ILE A 466 7.48 7.20 -9.40
C ILE A 466 7.30 8.48 -8.59
N THR A 467 6.05 8.85 -8.28
CA THR A 467 5.75 10.06 -7.48
C THR A 467 6.34 9.96 -6.08
N LEU A 468 6.20 8.80 -5.43
CA LEU A 468 6.83 8.55 -4.13
C LEU A 468 8.35 8.47 -4.22
N ALA A 469 8.90 7.89 -5.29
CA ALA A 469 10.34 7.86 -5.51
C ALA A 469 10.90 9.28 -5.61
N LEU A 470 10.22 10.17 -6.33
CA LEU A 470 10.62 11.59 -6.42
C LEU A 470 10.56 12.29 -5.04
N MET A 471 9.53 12.02 -4.25
CA MET A 471 9.39 12.58 -2.91
C MET A 471 10.48 12.09 -1.94
N THR A 472 10.89 10.84 -2.06
CA THR A 472 11.91 10.23 -1.17
C THR A 472 13.34 10.37 -1.71
N LEU A 473 13.51 10.82 -2.94
CA LEU A 473 14.80 11.01 -3.60
C LEU A 473 15.80 11.85 -2.77
N PRO A 474 15.42 12.98 -2.17
CA PRO A 474 16.32 13.77 -1.35
C PRO A 474 16.91 12.98 -0.17
N VAL A 475 16.13 12.11 0.45
CA VAL A 475 16.58 11.29 1.59
C VAL A 475 17.68 10.34 1.16
N VAL A 476 17.51 9.68 0.00
CA VAL A 476 18.51 8.74 -0.53
C VAL A 476 19.76 9.49 -0.98
N ILE A 477 19.63 10.66 -1.62
CA ILE A 477 20.77 11.48 -2.04
C ILE A 477 21.61 11.88 -0.83
N VAL A 478 21.00 12.49 0.20
CA VAL A 478 21.72 12.99 1.39
C VAL A 478 22.38 11.83 2.13
N ALA A 479 21.65 10.76 2.41
CA ALA A 479 22.22 9.59 3.09
C ALA A 479 23.37 8.96 2.29
N THR A 480 23.31 8.96 0.97
CA THR A 480 24.40 8.44 0.12
C THR A 480 25.61 9.40 0.10
N GLU A 481 25.40 10.73 0.06
CA GLU A 481 26.50 11.71 0.18
C GLU A 481 27.23 11.57 1.52
N GLU A 482 26.48 11.43 2.63
CA GLU A 482 27.04 11.21 3.97
C GLU A 482 27.82 9.89 4.03
N ALA A 483 27.26 8.82 3.46
CA ALA A 483 27.92 7.52 3.41
C ALA A 483 29.21 7.55 2.58
N LEU A 484 29.21 8.22 1.45
CA LEU A 484 30.42 8.45 0.65
C LEU A 484 31.45 9.28 1.41
N SER A 485 31.03 10.32 2.13
CA SER A 485 31.93 11.17 2.94
C SER A 485 32.61 10.40 4.09
N ALA A 486 31.94 9.36 4.59
CA ALA A 486 32.49 8.52 5.67
C ALA A 486 33.60 7.58 5.22
N VAL A 487 33.80 7.37 3.91
CA VAL A 487 34.90 6.54 3.40
C VAL A 487 36.22 7.27 3.53
N PRO A 488 37.25 6.71 4.21
CA PRO A 488 38.53 7.38 4.48
C PRO A 488 39.23 7.86 3.23
N ARG A 489 39.73 9.10 3.27
CA ARG A 489 40.46 9.73 2.15
C ARG A 489 41.67 8.94 1.72
N GLY A 490 42.44 8.41 2.69
CA GLY A 490 43.66 7.65 2.41
C GLY A 490 43.43 6.43 1.52
N ILE A 491 42.32 5.73 1.70
CA ILE A 491 41.98 4.56 0.85
C ILE A 491 41.68 5.00 -0.59
N ARG A 492 41.03 6.14 -0.77
CA ARG A 492 40.73 6.71 -2.09
C ARG A 492 42.01 7.16 -2.81
N GLU A 493 42.89 7.87 -2.08
CA GLU A 493 44.17 8.34 -2.60
C GLU A 493 45.10 7.17 -2.93
N ALA A 494 45.16 6.13 -2.10
CA ALA A 494 45.89 4.92 -2.36
C ALA A 494 45.46 4.23 -3.67
N ALA A 495 44.17 4.13 -3.91
CA ALA A 495 43.65 3.56 -5.15
C ALA A 495 44.07 4.36 -6.40
N LEU A 496 43.99 5.69 -6.31
CA LEU A 496 44.45 6.57 -7.40
C LEU A 496 45.97 6.49 -7.60
N ALA A 497 46.74 6.38 -6.52
CA ALA A 497 48.20 6.18 -6.59
C ALA A 497 48.58 4.84 -7.24
N CYS A 498 47.76 3.80 -7.07
CA CYS A 498 47.91 2.52 -7.77
C CYS A 498 47.47 2.56 -9.25
N GLY A 499 47.15 3.73 -9.79
CA GLY A 499 46.77 3.90 -11.21
C GLY A 499 45.30 3.65 -11.54
N ALA A 500 44.43 3.51 -10.53
CA ALA A 500 43.01 3.39 -10.77
C ALA A 500 42.42 4.70 -11.33
N SER A 501 41.55 4.61 -12.32
CA SER A 501 40.76 5.76 -12.76
C SER A 501 39.79 6.21 -11.65
N LYS A 502 39.33 7.48 -11.69
CA LYS A 502 38.37 7.99 -10.71
C LYS A 502 37.10 7.14 -10.65
N TRP A 503 36.60 6.69 -11.79
CA TRP A 503 35.44 5.80 -11.87
C TRP A 503 35.70 4.43 -11.24
N GLN A 504 36.87 3.84 -11.50
CA GLN A 504 37.26 2.56 -10.87
C GLN A 504 37.37 2.68 -9.35
N MET A 505 37.95 3.79 -8.86
CA MET A 505 38.00 4.08 -7.42
C MET A 505 36.60 4.19 -6.82
N ILE A 506 35.69 4.91 -7.48
CA ILE A 506 34.29 5.02 -7.02
C ILE A 506 33.61 3.65 -7.00
N GLN A 507 33.64 2.92 -8.11
CA GLN A 507 32.90 1.68 -8.28
C GLN A 507 33.41 0.55 -7.39
N ARG A 508 34.75 0.40 -7.25
CA ARG A 508 35.37 -0.74 -6.57
C ARG A 508 35.70 -0.48 -5.10
N ILE A 509 35.78 0.78 -4.67
CA ILE A 509 36.23 1.14 -3.33
C ILE A 509 35.22 2.04 -2.61
N ALA A 510 34.92 3.22 -3.17
CA ALA A 510 34.10 4.20 -2.46
C ALA A 510 32.65 3.72 -2.29
N LEU A 511 32.02 3.24 -3.36
CA LEU A 511 30.63 2.79 -3.32
C LEU A 511 30.44 1.52 -2.46
N PRO A 512 31.25 0.45 -2.59
CA PRO A 512 31.17 -0.69 -1.68
C PRO A 512 31.40 -0.33 -0.21
N GLY A 513 32.34 0.57 0.07
CA GLY A 513 32.59 1.07 1.43
C GLY A 513 31.45 1.92 1.99
N ALA A 514 30.75 2.67 1.14
CA ALA A 514 29.59 3.49 1.49
C ALA A 514 28.27 2.67 1.57
N LEU A 515 28.22 1.45 1.03
CA LEU A 515 27.00 0.67 0.88
C LEU A 515 26.15 0.52 2.17
N PRO A 516 26.74 0.30 3.37
CA PRO A 516 25.95 0.24 4.60
C PRO A 516 25.19 1.54 4.92
N GLY A 517 25.78 2.69 4.59
CA GLY A 517 25.12 4.00 4.76
C GLY A 517 24.05 4.25 3.68
N VAL A 518 24.33 3.88 2.44
CA VAL A 518 23.35 3.92 1.33
C VAL A 518 22.11 3.10 1.69
N MET A 519 22.30 1.89 2.20
CA MET A 519 21.19 1.03 2.67
C MET A 519 20.37 1.70 3.77
N THR A 520 20.98 2.50 4.63
CA THR A 520 20.24 3.27 5.65
C THR A 520 19.31 4.30 5.00
N GLY A 521 19.78 5.00 3.97
CA GLY A 521 18.96 5.95 3.20
C GLY A 521 17.77 5.27 2.51
N ILE A 522 17.99 4.09 1.92
CA ILE A 522 16.94 3.30 1.27
C ILE A 522 15.89 2.85 2.31
N ILE A 523 16.32 2.36 3.48
CA ILE A 523 15.42 1.95 4.57
C ILE A 523 14.54 3.11 5.02
N LEU A 524 15.13 4.30 5.21
CA LEU A 524 14.39 5.50 5.60
C LEU A 524 13.39 5.91 4.50
N ALA A 525 13.77 5.83 3.23
CA ALA A 525 12.88 6.11 2.11
C ALA A 525 11.70 5.13 2.06
N MET A 526 11.94 3.82 2.25
CA MET A 526 10.91 2.78 2.29
C MET A 526 9.94 2.99 3.46
N ALA A 527 10.46 3.25 4.65
CA ALA A 527 9.63 3.47 5.83
C ALA A 527 8.73 4.71 5.67
N ARG A 528 9.25 5.78 5.07
CA ARG A 528 8.48 6.99 4.76
C ARG A 528 7.43 6.70 3.68
N GLY A 529 7.82 6.10 2.56
CA GLY A 529 6.92 5.84 1.44
C GLY A 529 5.76 4.91 1.78
N ALA A 530 6.00 3.88 2.61
CA ALA A 530 4.96 2.94 3.04
C ALA A 530 3.87 3.59 3.90
N GLY A 531 4.15 4.72 4.55
CA GLY A 531 3.18 5.45 5.38
C GLY A 531 2.48 6.61 4.68
N GLU A 532 2.89 6.97 3.46
CA GLU A 532 2.32 8.13 2.75
C GLU A 532 0.99 7.78 2.08
N VAL A 533 0.02 8.69 2.20
CA VAL A 533 -1.33 8.51 1.67
C VAL A 533 -1.68 9.58 0.64
N ALA A 534 -1.42 10.85 0.95
CA ALA A 534 -1.91 11.99 0.16
C ALA A 534 -1.51 11.96 -1.33
N PRO A 535 -0.24 11.70 -1.72
CA PRO A 535 0.11 11.60 -3.13
C PRO A 535 -0.54 10.40 -3.82
N LEU A 536 -0.74 9.29 -3.10
CA LEU A 536 -1.30 8.06 -3.65
C LEU A 536 -2.77 8.20 -4.01
N MET A 537 -3.54 8.94 -3.20
CA MET A 537 -4.96 9.21 -3.45
C MET A 537 -5.21 9.83 -4.83
N ILE A 538 -4.24 10.61 -5.31
CA ILE A 538 -4.35 11.34 -6.58
C ILE A 538 -3.76 10.52 -7.74
N THR A 539 -2.74 9.68 -7.48
CA THR A 539 -1.94 9.05 -8.53
C THR A 539 -2.29 7.58 -8.82
N GLY A 540 -3.22 6.95 -8.10
CA GLY A 540 -3.64 5.62 -8.53
C GLY A 540 -4.18 4.66 -7.49
N VAL A 541 -4.25 5.06 -6.21
CA VAL A 541 -4.86 4.22 -5.18
C VAL A 541 -6.38 4.25 -5.29
N VAL A 542 -7.03 3.13 -5.01
CA VAL A 542 -8.49 2.99 -5.02
C VAL A 542 -8.98 2.27 -3.77
N LYS A 543 -10.27 2.47 -3.47
CA LYS A 543 -10.95 1.81 -2.35
C LYS A 543 -11.02 0.29 -2.52
N LEU A 544 -11.39 -0.15 -3.70
CA LEU A 544 -11.45 -1.56 -4.10
C LEU A 544 -10.80 -1.70 -5.47
N ALA A 545 -9.76 -2.52 -5.57
CA ALA A 545 -9.10 -2.83 -6.82
C ALA A 545 -9.67 -4.14 -7.38
N PRO A 546 -10.07 -4.17 -8.66
CA PRO A 546 -10.67 -5.37 -9.27
C PRO A 546 -9.66 -6.52 -9.43
N SER A 547 -8.37 -6.21 -9.49
CA SER A 547 -7.29 -7.17 -9.67
C SER A 547 -6.01 -6.70 -9.00
N LEU A 548 -5.13 -7.62 -8.68
CA LEU A 548 -3.81 -7.30 -8.11
C LEU A 548 -2.89 -6.68 -9.17
N PRO A 549 -1.92 -5.83 -8.76
CA PRO A 549 -0.94 -5.25 -9.69
C PRO A 549 0.09 -6.26 -10.20
N VAL A 550 0.20 -7.43 -9.57
CA VAL A 550 1.02 -8.55 -10.00
C VAL A 550 0.17 -9.80 -9.94
N ASP A 551 0.09 -10.53 -11.04
CA ASP A 551 -0.66 -11.78 -11.15
C ASP A 551 0.01 -12.77 -12.12
N GLY A 552 -0.64 -13.90 -12.43
CA GLY A 552 -0.13 -14.93 -13.34
C GLY A 552 -0.33 -14.63 -14.83
N ILE A 553 -0.93 -13.50 -15.20
CA ILE A 553 -1.23 -13.13 -16.59
C ILE A 553 -0.07 -12.30 -17.14
N THR A 554 0.41 -12.62 -18.35
CA THR A 554 1.47 -11.83 -19.00
C THR A 554 1.02 -10.37 -19.23
N PRO A 555 1.79 -9.34 -18.85
CA PRO A 555 3.23 -9.32 -18.52
C PRO A 555 3.58 -9.54 -17.04
N PHE A 556 2.78 -10.15 -16.22
CA PHE A 556 2.92 -10.47 -14.79
C PHE A 556 2.95 -9.25 -13.87
N ILE A 557 3.55 -8.15 -14.26
CA ILE A 557 3.56 -6.86 -13.54
C ILE A 557 2.76 -5.88 -14.38
N HIS A 558 1.60 -5.50 -13.87
CA HIS A 558 0.68 -4.59 -14.53
C HIS A 558 0.84 -3.18 -13.97
N ALA A 559 1.76 -2.44 -14.58
CA ALA A 559 2.17 -1.11 -14.13
C ALA A 559 1.04 -0.05 -14.20
N GLU A 560 0.06 -0.27 -15.07
CA GLU A 560 -1.11 0.58 -15.30
C GLU A 560 -2.23 0.38 -14.28
N ARG A 561 -2.26 -0.78 -13.59
CA ARG A 561 -3.38 -1.11 -12.70
C ARG A 561 -3.43 -0.22 -11.48
N LYS A 562 -4.65 0.11 -11.09
CA LYS A 562 -4.95 0.69 -9.80
C LYS A 562 -4.75 -0.34 -8.71
N PHE A 563 -4.46 0.11 -7.49
CA PHE A 563 -4.13 -0.79 -6.39
C PHE A 563 -4.72 -0.28 -5.08
N MET A 564 -4.85 -1.17 -4.11
CA MET A 564 -5.21 -0.83 -2.74
C MET A 564 -3.94 -0.58 -1.91
N HIS A 565 -4.06 0.28 -0.89
CA HIS A 565 -2.94 0.63 -0.01
C HIS A 565 -3.41 0.73 1.44
N LEU A 566 -2.64 0.17 2.39
CA LEU A 566 -3.03 0.13 3.82
C LEU A 566 -3.28 1.53 4.40
N GLY A 567 -2.41 2.49 4.11
CA GLY A 567 -2.59 3.86 4.59
C GLY A 567 -3.85 4.52 4.05
N PHE A 568 -4.17 4.29 2.77
CA PHE A 568 -5.42 4.78 2.18
C PHE A 568 -6.63 4.05 2.75
N HIS A 569 -6.54 2.76 3.01
CA HIS A 569 -7.60 1.98 3.65
C HIS A 569 -7.94 2.53 5.05
N ILE A 570 -6.92 2.88 5.86
CA ILE A 570 -7.12 3.54 7.16
C ILE A 570 -7.84 4.88 6.98
N PHE A 571 -7.43 5.69 5.99
CA PHE A 571 -8.06 6.97 5.70
C PHE A 571 -9.52 6.82 5.25
N ASP A 572 -9.79 5.91 4.31
CA ASP A 572 -11.14 5.64 3.78
C ASP A 572 -12.09 5.20 4.92
N LEU A 573 -11.68 4.24 5.72
CA LEU A 573 -12.46 3.76 6.86
C LEU A 573 -12.66 4.81 7.95
N GLY A 574 -11.60 5.57 8.27
CA GLY A 574 -11.65 6.55 9.37
C GLY A 574 -12.44 7.81 9.04
N PHE A 575 -12.50 8.21 7.76
CA PHE A 575 -13.07 9.50 7.37
C PHE A 575 -14.19 9.41 6.32
N GLN A 576 -14.26 8.34 5.54
CA GLN A 576 -15.20 8.22 4.43
C GLN A 576 -16.22 7.08 4.61
N SER A 577 -16.09 6.29 5.68
CA SER A 577 -17.04 5.22 5.96
C SER A 577 -18.42 5.79 6.30
N PRO A 578 -19.51 5.27 5.71
CA PRO A 578 -20.87 5.69 6.05
C PRO A 578 -21.27 5.29 7.49
N ASP A 579 -20.64 4.24 8.04
CA ASP A 579 -20.80 3.80 9.43
C ASP A 579 -19.45 3.85 10.14
N SER A 580 -19.19 4.98 10.81
CA SER A 580 -17.92 5.21 11.49
C SER A 580 -17.73 4.28 12.71
N GLU A 581 -18.81 3.84 13.36
CA GLU A 581 -18.70 2.95 14.52
C GLU A 581 -18.34 1.52 14.10
N ALA A 582 -18.90 1.03 12.99
CA ALA A 582 -18.55 -0.26 12.42
C ALA A 582 -17.11 -0.27 11.86
N ALA A 583 -16.64 0.87 11.35
CA ALA A 583 -15.32 1.00 10.76
C ALA A 583 -14.17 1.08 11.79
N LYS A 584 -14.42 1.65 12.98
CA LYS A 584 -13.38 1.86 14.02
C LYS A 584 -12.53 0.63 14.35
N PRO A 585 -13.09 -0.55 14.59
CA PRO A 585 -12.29 -1.75 14.86
C PRO A 585 -11.31 -2.05 13.73
N MET A 586 -11.77 -1.99 12.49
CA MET A 586 -10.96 -2.25 11.30
C MET A 586 -9.85 -1.20 11.13
N VAL A 587 -10.09 0.08 11.47
CA VAL A 587 -9.07 1.14 11.47
C VAL A 587 -7.93 0.79 12.41
N PHE A 588 -8.20 0.35 13.64
CA PHE A 588 -7.16 -0.03 14.60
C PHE A 588 -6.40 -1.28 14.15
N ALA A 589 -7.10 -2.30 13.67
CA ALA A 589 -6.49 -3.53 13.16
C ALA A 589 -5.58 -3.24 11.96
N THR A 590 -6.04 -2.44 10.99
CA THR A 590 -5.25 -2.05 9.82
C THR A 590 -4.05 -1.16 10.19
N THR A 591 -4.23 -0.25 11.16
CA THR A 591 -3.13 0.59 11.64
C THR A 591 -2.05 -0.25 12.32
N LEU A 592 -2.43 -1.21 13.16
CA LEU A 592 -1.51 -2.15 13.79
C LEU A 592 -0.74 -2.94 12.72
N LEU A 593 -1.43 -3.43 11.70
CA LEU A 593 -0.80 -4.17 10.61
C LEU A 593 0.14 -3.30 9.78
N LEU A 594 -0.22 -2.05 9.49
CA LEU A 594 0.68 -1.12 8.78
C LEU A 594 1.97 -0.90 9.56
N ILE A 595 1.87 -0.66 10.88
CA ILE A 595 3.05 -0.51 11.76
C ILE A 595 3.87 -1.81 11.73
N PHE A 596 3.24 -2.96 11.85
CA PHE A 596 3.90 -4.26 11.80
C PHE A 596 4.63 -4.47 10.47
N LEU A 597 4.00 -4.18 9.33
CA LEU A 597 4.59 -4.29 8.00
C LEU A 597 5.82 -3.39 7.86
N VAL A 598 5.72 -2.13 8.30
CA VAL A 598 6.86 -1.18 8.27
C VAL A 598 8.00 -1.68 9.15
N VAL A 599 7.71 -2.20 10.34
CA VAL A 599 8.73 -2.77 11.23
C VAL A 599 9.40 -3.99 10.59
N VAL A 600 8.65 -4.91 10.00
CA VAL A 600 9.19 -6.10 9.31
C VAL A 600 10.09 -5.69 8.15
N LEU A 601 9.63 -4.76 7.29
CA LEU A 601 10.43 -4.24 6.18
C LEU A 601 11.74 -3.61 6.67
N ASN A 602 11.68 -2.79 7.72
CA ASN A 602 12.86 -2.15 8.31
C ASN A 602 13.81 -3.18 8.92
N LEU A 603 13.32 -4.14 9.68
CA LEU A 603 14.16 -5.20 10.27
C LEU A 603 14.84 -6.04 9.20
N THR A 604 14.13 -6.42 8.14
CA THR A 604 14.70 -7.16 6.99
C THR A 604 15.81 -6.35 6.34
N ALA A 605 15.56 -5.08 6.08
CA ALA A 605 16.56 -4.20 5.47
C ALA A 605 17.77 -3.93 6.40
N ILE A 606 17.57 -3.84 7.72
CA ILE A 606 18.64 -3.76 8.72
C ILE A 606 19.48 -5.04 8.74
N GLN A 607 18.87 -6.22 8.61
CA GLN A 607 19.59 -7.49 8.52
C GLN A 607 20.47 -7.53 7.27
N ILE A 608 19.92 -7.15 6.11
CA ILE A 608 20.67 -7.05 4.84
C ILE A 608 21.84 -6.07 5.01
N ARG A 609 21.60 -4.88 5.57
CA ARG A 609 22.66 -3.89 5.85
C ARG A 609 23.76 -4.46 6.75
N THR A 610 23.41 -5.16 7.81
CA THR A 610 24.34 -5.74 8.76
C THR A 610 25.18 -6.84 8.11
N HIS A 611 24.57 -7.67 7.27
CA HIS A 611 25.26 -8.68 6.49
C HIS A 611 26.27 -8.04 5.52
N LEU A 612 25.86 -7.04 4.77
CA LEU A 612 26.73 -6.30 3.85
C LEU A 612 27.87 -5.61 4.59
N ARG A 613 27.59 -4.98 5.72
CA ARG A 613 28.63 -4.34 6.55
C ARG A 613 29.71 -5.34 6.98
N ARG A 614 29.33 -6.51 7.47
CA ARG A 614 30.30 -7.57 7.86
C ARG A 614 31.14 -8.03 6.67
N LYS A 615 30.52 -8.23 5.49
CA LYS A 615 31.22 -8.66 4.28
C LYS A 615 32.27 -7.64 3.80
N TYR A 616 31.93 -6.35 3.81
CA TYR A 616 32.82 -5.30 3.27
C TYR A 616 33.79 -4.73 4.32
N GLN A 617 33.52 -4.85 5.62
CA GLN A 617 34.49 -4.49 6.66
C GLN A 617 35.59 -5.56 6.81
N ALA A 618 35.28 -6.83 6.63
CA ALA A 618 36.27 -7.92 6.69
C ALA A 618 37.28 -7.90 5.53
N SER A 619 37.00 -7.20 4.42
CA SER A 619 37.93 -7.05 3.30
C SER A 619 38.78 -5.78 3.34
N ALA A 620 38.70 -5.00 4.41
CA ALA A 620 39.49 -3.75 4.59
C ALA A 620 40.71 -3.92 5.54
N PHE A 621 41.02 -5.17 5.92
CA PHE A 621 42.23 -5.53 6.66
C PHE A 621 43.07 -6.54 5.89
#